data_f2409fc1833fca681027d4a3cd953efb
#
_entry.id   f2409fc1833fca681027d4a3cd953efb
#
_cell.length_a   1.000
_cell.length_b   1.000
_cell.length_c   1.000
_cell.angle_alpha   90.00
_cell.angle_beta   90.00
_cell.angle_gamma   90.00
#
_symmetry.space_group_name_H-M   'P 1'
#
loop_
_entity.id
_entity.type
_entity.pdbx_description
1 polymer ?
#
loop_
_entity_poly.entity_id
_entity_poly.type
_entity_poly.pdbx_seq_one_letter_code
_entity_poly.pdbx_strand_id
1 'polypeptide(L)'
;MAFQLIVLYHHPEDVAAFDKHYDEIHAPLAARLPGLRAYTVQRPVAGGGQRPPYHLVAVLTWDDEQAFIAAMSSEDGQAAVADVGEFAGSGVTMTTGPSGSVL
;
A
#
# COMPACT_ATOMS: atom_id res chain seq x y z
N MET A 1 8.61 10.11 -15.81
CA MET A 1 7.41 9.40 -15.37
C MET A 1 7.59 8.97 -13.93
N ALA A 2 6.53 9.05 -13.15
CA ALA A 2 6.54 8.53 -11.80
C ALA A 2 6.56 7.00 -11.80
N PHE A 3 6.89 6.42 -10.67
CA PHE A 3 6.87 4.98 -10.46
C PHE A 3 5.99 4.67 -9.24
N GLN A 4 5.10 3.69 -9.39
CA GLN A 4 4.13 3.40 -8.34
C GLN A 4 4.21 1.96 -7.85
N LEU A 5 3.97 1.80 -6.56
CA LEU A 5 3.63 0.53 -5.94
C LEU A 5 2.15 0.61 -5.55
N ILE A 6 1.36 -0.36 -5.99
CA ILE A 6 -0.04 -0.48 -5.60
C ILE A 6 -0.19 -1.75 -4.79
N VAL A 7 -0.71 -1.62 -3.57
CA VAL A 7 -0.93 -2.75 -2.67
C VAL A 7 -2.43 -2.92 -2.48
N LEU A 8 -2.93 -4.09 -2.87
CA LEU A 8 -4.34 -4.43 -2.79
C LEU A 8 -4.52 -5.45 -1.67
N TYR A 9 -5.08 -5.02 -0.55
CA TYR A 9 -5.24 -5.87 0.63
C TYR A 9 -6.51 -6.70 0.51
N HIS A 10 -6.37 -8.01 0.66
CA HIS A 10 -7.50 -8.93 0.66
C HIS A 10 -8.37 -8.69 1.89
N HIS A 11 -9.62 -9.11 1.85
CA HIS A 11 -10.55 -8.92 2.95
C HIS A 11 -10.05 -9.65 4.21
N PRO A 12 -9.80 -8.92 5.31
CA PRO A 12 -9.34 -9.54 6.55
C PRO A 12 -10.46 -10.28 7.25
N GLU A 13 -10.09 -11.25 8.08
CA GLU A 13 -11.05 -11.94 8.93
C GLU A 13 -11.58 -11.00 10.02
N ASP A 14 -10.70 -10.17 10.58
CA ASP A 14 -11.05 -9.19 11.62
C ASP A 14 -10.82 -7.79 11.06
N VAL A 15 -11.89 -7.17 10.55
CA VAL A 15 -11.84 -5.86 9.91
C VAL A 15 -11.38 -4.78 10.90
N ALA A 16 -11.90 -4.79 12.12
CA ALA A 16 -11.57 -3.77 13.11
C ALA A 16 -10.09 -3.83 13.50
N ALA A 17 -9.56 -5.04 13.69
CA ALA A 17 -8.15 -5.23 14.03
C ALA A 17 -7.25 -4.80 12.87
N PHE A 18 -7.61 -5.15 11.65
CA PHE A 18 -6.87 -4.75 10.46
C PHE A 18 -6.82 -3.22 10.35
N ASP A 19 -7.97 -2.57 10.42
CA ASP A 19 -8.06 -1.13 10.22
C ASP A 19 -7.27 -0.37 11.30
N LYS A 20 -7.36 -0.84 12.54
CA LYS A 20 -6.62 -0.22 13.64
C LYS A 20 -5.11 -0.33 13.43
N HIS A 21 -4.62 -1.52 13.11
CA HIS A 21 -3.19 -1.73 12.86
C HIS A 21 -2.71 -0.90 11.67
N TYR A 22 -3.50 -0.91 10.59
CA TYR A 22 -3.14 -0.15 9.39
C TYR A 22 -3.01 1.34 9.71
N ASP A 23 -4.03 1.91 10.34
CA ASP A 23 -4.05 3.35 10.60
C ASP A 23 -3.02 3.78 11.64
N GLU A 24 -2.83 3.00 12.70
CA GLU A 24 -2.00 3.40 13.83
C GLU A 24 -0.55 2.99 13.70
N ILE A 25 -0.25 1.91 12.97
CA ILE A 25 1.10 1.35 12.89
C ILE A 25 1.64 1.35 11.48
N HIS A 26 0.94 0.71 10.54
CA HIS A 26 1.49 0.52 9.20
C HIS A 26 1.59 1.81 8.39
N ALA A 27 0.54 2.62 8.37
CA ALA A 27 0.55 3.86 7.59
C ALA A 27 1.65 4.82 8.05
N PRO A 28 1.89 5.02 9.35
CA PRO A 28 3.03 5.83 9.79
C PRO A 28 4.38 5.26 9.37
N LEU A 29 4.56 3.93 9.37
CA LEU A 29 5.79 3.31 8.88
C LEU A 29 5.99 3.56 7.40
N ALA A 30 4.96 3.30 6.60
CA ALA A 30 5.04 3.46 5.15
C ALA A 30 5.25 4.92 4.75
N ALA A 31 4.68 5.86 5.50
CA ALA A 31 4.84 7.28 5.23
C ALA A 31 6.29 7.77 5.41
N ARG A 32 7.14 6.97 6.08
CA ARG A 32 8.56 7.28 6.29
C ARG A 32 9.46 6.79 5.18
N LEU A 33 8.93 6.08 4.19
CA LEU A 33 9.73 5.54 3.10
C LEU A 33 10.50 6.66 2.38
N PRO A 34 11.83 6.49 2.17
CA PRO A 34 12.63 7.53 1.53
C PRO A 34 12.14 7.87 0.13
N GLY A 35 12.18 9.14 -0.21
CA GLY A 35 11.85 9.62 -1.55
C GLY A 35 10.38 9.55 -1.93
N LEU A 36 9.52 9.14 -1.02
CA LEU A 36 8.08 9.02 -1.28
C LEU A 36 7.48 10.38 -1.62
N ARG A 37 6.79 10.46 -2.75
CA ARG A 37 6.14 11.69 -3.24
C ARG A 37 4.67 11.76 -2.90
N ALA A 38 4.01 10.60 -2.89
CA ALA A 38 2.60 10.52 -2.57
C ALA A 38 2.31 9.15 -1.97
N TYR A 39 1.37 9.14 -1.05
CA TYR A 39 0.87 7.91 -0.44
C TYR A 39 -0.61 8.13 -0.19
N THR A 40 -1.43 7.44 -0.96
CA THR A 40 -2.88 7.56 -0.86
C THR A 40 -3.50 6.20 -0.57
N VAL A 41 -4.64 6.22 0.08
CA VAL A 41 -5.37 5.01 0.44
C VAL A 41 -6.80 5.15 -0.05
N GLN A 42 -7.28 4.13 -0.76
CA GLN A 42 -8.68 4.02 -1.12
C GLN A 42 -9.32 2.93 -0.28
N ARG A 43 -10.49 3.22 0.25
CA ARG A 43 -11.31 2.21 0.95
C ARG A 43 -12.48 1.85 0.03
N PRO A 44 -12.37 0.73 -0.72
CA PRO A 44 -13.39 0.37 -1.71
C PRO A 44 -14.77 0.21 -1.08
N VAL A 45 -15.79 0.62 -1.83
CA VAL A 45 -17.18 0.45 -1.41
C VAL A 45 -17.91 -0.41 -2.42
N ALA A 46 -19.00 -1.03 -1.97
CA ALA A 46 -19.82 -1.87 -2.85
C ALA A 46 -20.43 -1.05 -3.97
N GLY A 47 -20.35 -1.58 -5.20
CA GLY A 47 -20.98 -1.00 -6.37
C GLY A 47 -21.98 -2.00 -6.94
N GLY A 48 -23.20 -1.56 -7.25
CA GLY A 48 -24.22 -2.45 -7.80
C GLY A 48 -24.59 -3.59 -6.87
N GLY A 49 -24.47 -3.41 -5.56
CA GLY A 49 -24.79 -4.42 -4.56
C GLY A 49 -23.75 -5.51 -4.40
N GLN A 50 -22.59 -5.39 -5.06
CA GLN A 50 -21.53 -6.38 -4.98
C GLN A 50 -20.42 -5.96 -4.03
N ARG A 51 -19.91 -6.93 -3.27
CA ARG A 51 -18.75 -6.72 -2.41
C ARG A 51 -17.54 -6.37 -3.26
N PRO A 52 -16.78 -5.31 -2.93
CA PRO A 52 -15.56 -4.99 -3.67
C PRO A 52 -14.54 -6.13 -3.52
N PRO A 53 -13.66 -6.31 -4.53
CA PRO A 53 -12.68 -7.41 -4.51
C PRO A 53 -11.61 -7.27 -3.43
N TYR A 54 -11.36 -6.05 -2.97
CA TYR A 54 -10.30 -5.78 -1.98
C TYR A 54 -10.85 -4.92 -0.86
N HIS A 55 -10.21 -5.05 0.31
CA HIS A 55 -10.60 -4.29 1.50
C HIS A 55 -10.01 -2.89 1.52
N LEU A 56 -8.77 -2.76 1.06
CA LEU A 56 -8.05 -1.50 1.07
C LEU A 56 -7.04 -1.48 -0.08
N VAL A 57 -6.90 -0.35 -0.74
CA VAL A 57 -5.94 -0.16 -1.82
C VAL A 57 -5.01 1.00 -1.46
N ALA A 58 -3.72 0.72 -1.38
CA ALA A 58 -2.72 1.75 -1.13
C ALA A 58 -1.94 2.03 -2.40
N VAL A 59 -1.72 3.31 -2.70
CA VAL A 59 -0.94 3.74 -3.85
C VAL A 59 0.21 4.61 -3.35
N LEU A 60 1.44 4.16 -3.60
CA LEU A 60 2.65 4.85 -3.20
C LEU A 60 3.40 5.26 -4.45
N THR A 61 3.88 6.49 -4.50
CA THR A 61 4.48 7.06 -5.71
C THR A 61 5.85 7.64 -5.42
N TRP A 62 6.82 7.30 -6.28
CA TRP A 62 8.18 7.84 -6.29
C TRP A 62 8.45 8.52 -7.64
N ASP A 63 9.53 9.31 -7.71
CA ASP A 63 9.91 9.98 -8.96
C ASP A 63 10.25 9.01 -10.08
N ASP A 64 10.90 7.89 -9.74
CA ASP A 64 11.34 6.89 -10.72
C ASP A 64 11.55 5.54 -10.03
N GLU A 65 11.90 4.53 -10.83
CA GLU A 65 12.13 3.18 -10.34
C GLU A 65 13.31 3.10 -9.37
N GLN A 66 14.37 3.87 -9.63
CA GLN A 66 15.55 3.84 -8.75
C GLN A 66 15.23 4.35 -7.36
N ALA A 67 14.39 5.38 -7.26
CA ALA A 67 13.94 5.90 -5.97
C ALA A 67 13.10 4.85 -5.23
N PHE A 68 12.25 4.13 -5.93
CA PHE A 68 11.50 3.02 -5.35
C PHE A 68 12.42 1.92 -4.83
N ILE A 69 13.38 1.48 -5.63
CA ILE A 69 14.32 0.43 -5.23
C ILE A 69 15.11 0.86 -3.99
N ALA A 70 15.59 2.10 -3.96
CA ALA A 70 16.32 2.63 -2.82
C ALA A 70 15.43 2.64 -1.55
N ALA A 71 14.16 3.03 -1.70
CA ALA A 71 13.23 3.04 -0.58
C ALA A 71 13.01 1.64 -0.02
N MET A 72 12.79 0.65 -0.89
CA MET A 72 12.55 -0.73 -0.46
C MET A 72 13.78 -1.36 0.17
N SER A 73 14.97 -0.93 -0.22
CA SER A 73 16.24 -1.45 0.32
C SER A 73 16.62 -0.81 1.66
N SER A 74 15.99 0.30 2.03
CA SER A 74 16.27 1.01 3.27
C SER A 74 15.75 0.26 4.49
N GLU A 75 16.20 0.69 5.69
CA GLU A 75 15.66 0.15 6.95
C GLU A 75 14.15 0.37 7.05
N ASP A 76 13.69 1.58 6.67
CA ASP A 76 12.26 1.88 6.68
C ASP A 76 11.49 0.99 5.71
N GLY A 77 12.07 0.69 4.54
CA GLY A 77 11.47 -0.23 3.58
C GLY A 77 11.34 -1.64 4.14
N GLN A 78 12.39 -2.13 4.77
CA GLN A 78 12.38 -3.46 5.37
C GLN A 78 11.37 -3.55 6.51
N ALA A 79 11.27 -2.50 7.33
CA ALA A 79 10.31 -2.45 8.42
C ALA A 79 8.87 -2.44 7.90
N ALA A 80 8.58 -1.66 6.86
CA ALA A 80 7.25 -1.58 6.28
C ALA A 80 6.83 -2.93 5.67
N VAL A 81 7.74 -3.59 4.94
CA VAL A 81 7.47 -4.90 4.35
C VAL A 81 7.22 -5.95 5.44
N ALA A 82 8.05 -5.96 6.48
CA ALA A 82 7.88 -6.91 7.58
C ALA A 82 6.53 -6.70 8.29
N ASP A 83 6.10 -5.45 8.44
CA ASP A 83 4.85 -5.13 9.12
C ASP A 83 3.63 -5.65 8.34
N VAL A 84 3.69 -5.70 7.00
CA VAL A 84 2.59 -6.28 6.20
C VAL A 84 2.30 -7.71 6.67
N GLY A 85 3.32 -8.49 6.96
CA GLY A 85 3.15 -9.86 7.47
C GLY A 85 2.48 -9.93 8.85
N GLU A 86 2.53 -8.85 9.62
CA GLU A 86 1.95 -8.81 10.96
C GLU A 86 0.42 -8.64 10.95
N PHE A 87 -0.14 -7.97 9.94
CA PHE A 87 -1.58 -7.68 9.96
C PHE A 87 -2.33 -8.13 8.71
N ALA A 88 -1.64 -8.42 7.62
CA ALA A 88 -2.29 -8.80 6.36
C ALA A 88 -2.31 -10.31 6.16
N GLY A 89 -2.80 -11.03 7.18
CA GLY A 89 -2.83 -12.49 7.18
C GLY A 89 -3.68 -13.09 6.05
N SER A 90 -4.66 -12.37 5.54
CA SER A 90 -5.47 -12.82 4.41
C SER A 90 -4.80 -12.59 3.05
N GLY A 91 -3.64 -11.94 3.06
CA GLY A 91 -2.82 -11.75 1.87
C GLY A 91 -2.98 -10.39 1.22
N VAL A 92 -2.06 -10.14 0.29
CA VAL A 92 -2.06 -8.93 -0.53
C VAL A 92 -1.77 -9.29 -1.97
N THR A 93 -2.20 -8.43 -2.87
CA THR A 93 -1.78 -8.44 -4.27
C THR A 93 -1.04 -7.13 -4.53
N MET A 94 0.12 -7.19 -5.15
CA MET A 94 0.94 -6.00 -5.40
C MET A 94 1.23 -5.86 -6.88
N THR A 95 1.25 -4.62 -7.35
CA THR A 95 1.75 -4.30 -8.67
C THR A 95 2.74 -3.15 -8.57
N THR A 96 3.75 -3.15 -9.42
CA THR A 96 4.71 -2.06 -9.54
C THR A 96 4.89 -1.69 -10.99
N GLY A 97 5.11 -0.41 -11.26
CA GLY A 97 5.39 0.02 -12.60
C GLY A 97 5.42 1.53 -12.75
N PRO A 98 5.93 2.00 -13.90
CA PRO A 98 5.86 3.42 -14.19
C PRO A 98 4.41 3.86 -14.37
N SER A 99 4.12 5.07 -13.92
CA SER A 99 2.79 5.65 -14.06
C SER A 99 2.89 6.99 -14.78
N GLY A 100 1.83 7.34 -15.49
CA GLY A 100 1.77 8.60 -16.20
C GLY A 100 0.33 9.05 -16.36
N SER A 101 0.17 10.34 -16.66
CA SER A 101 -1.15 10.90 -16.92
C SER A 101 -1.59 10.53 -18.34
N VAL A 102 -2.86 10.17 -18.49
CA VAL A 102 -3.48 9.89 -19.78
C VAL A 102 -4.22 11.12 -20.29
N LEU A 103 -4.53 12.04 -19.40
CA LEU A 103 -5.25 13.28 -19.73
C LEU A 103 -4.30 14.45 -19.91
#